data_3d36c7afe9b37b98e6aef69dbb5a614f
#
_entry.id   3d36c7afe9b37b98e6aef69dbb5a614f
#
_cell.length_a   1.000
_cell.length_b   1.000
_cell.length_c   1.000
_cell.angle_alpha   90.00
_cell.angle_beta   90.00
_cell.angle_gamma   90.00
#
_symmetry.space_group_name_H-M   'P 1'
#
loop_
_entity.id
_entity.type
_entity.pdbx_description
1 polymer ?
#
loop_
_entity_poly.entity_id
_entity_poly.type
_entity_poly.pdbx_seq_one_letter_code
_entity_poly.pdbx_strand_id
1 'polypeptide(L)'
;MVIPENSSIVIFGASGDLTYRKLIPALYHLYESNQLPKSFTILGVSRTEYSDESYREKLKRSLQEMEKTTPDVLNAFCEHLHYQALNTSDVEEYAKLATRLDELADHYKFEQRNTLFYLATPPSLYGVIPANLAAHGLNNEAQGWKRLIIEKPFGYDLASAKSLDIEIHRHFQEHQIYRIDHYLGKETVQNLLVFRFANGMFEPLWNRNFIDYVEITGAEFLGVEERGGYYDGSGAVRDMFQNHLLQVLAMVGMEPPAAINADSIRNEVNKVLQSLQPLSEDDLRNNLVLGQYTESEVRGKFLPSYRDEHGVAADSRTETYVGLKMFINNWRWNGVPFFVRSGKRLPTRVTEVVIHFKRTPHPVFGQNAPENKLIIRIQPDEGIQMSFGLKEPGAGFKAKEVSMNFHYTSLEETKMLTAYERLLLDALNGDATLFARTDAVEACWKFVQPILDFKQDPQSLFGYACGTWGPKEADDLIQRDDRAWRFPCKNLTDTDYCEL
;
A
#
# COMPACT_ATOMS: atom_id res chain seq x y z
N MET A 1 17.04 13.09 11.30
CA MET A 1 15.94 13.38 10.34
C MET A 1 15.95 14.86 10.01
N VAL A 2 15.61 15.22 8.77
CA VAL A 2 15.48 16.62 8.35
C VAL A 2 14.13 17.13 8.85
N ILE A 3 14.12 18.25 9.57
CA ILE A 3 12.87 18.92 9.98
C ILE A 3 12.34 19.68 8.74
N PRO A 4 11.05 19.49 8.39
CA PRO A 4 10.47 20.19 7.24
C PRO A 4 10.45 21.71 7.41
N GLU A 5 10.35 22.43 6.29
CA GLU A 5 10.16 23.88 6.27
C GLU A 5 8.77 24.27 6.79
N ASN A 6 8.66 25.49 7.35
CA ASN A 6 7.38 26.05 7.79
C ASN A 6 6.34 26.00 6.66
N SER A 7 5.14 25.52 6.97
CA SER A 7 4.13 25.27 5.95
C SER A 7 2.70 25.20 6.50
N SER A 8 1.74 25.40 5.61
CA SER A 8 0.32 25.08 5.85
C SER A 8 0.00 23.67 5.34
N ILE A 9 -0.71 22.88 6.13
CA ILE A 9 -1.25 21.57 5.76
C ILE A 9 -2.76 21.73 5.60
N VAL A 10 -3.27 21.62 4.38
CA VAL A 10 -4.70 21.76 4.07
C VAL A 10 -5.29 20.38 3.84
N ILE A 11 -6.28 19.99 4.64
CA ILE A 11 -6.92 18.67 4.53
C ILE A 11 -8.34 18.87 3.98
N PHE A 12 -8.55 18.54 2.70
CA PHE A 12 -9.88 18.42 2.12
C PHE A 12 -10.54 17.11 2.57
N GLY A 13 -11.80 17.19 2.98
CA GLY A 13 -12.48 16.05 3.63
C GLY A 13 -12.24 15.98 5.14
N ALA A 14 -12.01 17.13 5.76
CA ALA A 14 -11.63 17.28 7.17
C ALA A 14 -12.65 16.72 8.17
N SER A 15 -13.92 16.53 7.77
CA SER A 15 -14.96 15.89 8.60
C SER A 15 -15.10 14.39 8.34
N GLY A 16 -14.23 13.79 7.54
CA GLY A 16 -14.27 12.38 7.14
C GLY A 16 -13.49 11.43 8.06
N ASP A 17 -13.80 10.14 7.97
CA ASP A 17 -13.23 9.07 8.79
C ASP A 17 -11.69 8.98 8.68
N LEU A 18 -11.14 9.12 7.47
CA LEU A 18 -9.69 9.07 7.24
C LEU A 18 -8.96 10.17 8.03
N THR A 19 -9.51 11.37 8.03
CA THR A 19 -8.93 12.51 8.77
C THR A 19 -8.88 12.21 10.26
N TYR A 20 -9.97 11.73 10.85
CA TYR A 20 -10.03 11.45 12.28
C TYR A 20 -9.19 10.26 12.71
N ARG A 21 -9.23 9.17 11.95
CA ARG A 21 -8.59 7.90 12.37
C ARG A 21 -7.13 7.76 11.95
N LYS A 22 -6.67 8.54 10.95
CA LYS A 22 -5.33 8.37 10.39
C LYS A 22 -4.53 9.65 10.33
N LEU A 23 -5.06 10.71 9.71
CA LEU A 23 -4.26 11.89 9.41
C LEU A 23 -3.96 12.72 10.66
N ILE A 24 -4.97 13.02 11.46
CA ILE A 24 -4.79 13.80 12.69
C ILE A 24 -3.95 13.06 13.73
N PRO A 25 -4.16 11.75 14.00
CA PRO A 25 -3.26 10.99 14.85
C PRO A 25 -1.81 10.97 14.34
N ALA A 26 -1.60 10.77 13.05
CA ALA A 26 -0.26 10.80 12.46
C ALA A 26 0.43 12.16 12.63
N LEU A 27 -0.28 13.26 12.37
CA LEU A 27 0.24 14.61 12.59
C LEU A 27 0.51 14.90 14.08
N TYR A 28 -0.34 14.42 14.98
CA TYR A 28 -0.12 14.54 16.43
C TYR A 28 1.16 13.79 16.87
N HIS A 29 1.36 12.56 16.40
CA HIS A 29 2.58 11.79 16.73
C HIS A 29 3.85 12.43 16.16
N LEU A 30 3.78 12.98 14.94
CA LEU A 30 4.89 13.75 14.36
C LEU A 30 5.18 15.03 15.17
N TYR A 31 4.14 15.69 15.69
CA TYR A 31 4.27 16.84 16.57
C TYR A 31 4.91 16.46 17.91
N GLU A 32 4.39 15.44 18.59
CA GLU A 32 4.91 14.93 19.87
C GLU A 32 6.39 14.52 19.75
N SER A 33 6.79 13.93 18.64
CA SER A 33 8.18 13.53 18.35
C SER A 33 9.06 14.65 17.78
N ASN A 34 8.59 15.90 17.73
CA ASN A 34 9.29 17.08 17.20
C ASN A 34 9.77 16.90 15.74
N GLN A 35 8.98 16.24 14.90
CA GLN A 35 9.29 16.00 13.49
C GLN A 35 8.53 16.93 12.54
N LEU A 36 7.53 17.68 13.02
CA LEU A 36 6.86 18.73 12.23
C LEU A 36 7.71 20.01 12.16
N PRO A 37 7.40 20.92 11.20
CA PRO A 37 8.02 22.25 11.15
C PRO A 37 7.95 23.00 12.48
N LYS A 38 8.88 23.89 12.73
CA LYS A 38 8.86 24.73 13.94
C LYS A 38 7.61 25.63 14.00
N SER A 39 7.15 26.06 12.85
CA SER A 39 5.90 26.81 12.70
C SER A 39 5.09 26.19 11.58
N PHE A 40 3.88 25.76 11.87
CA PHE A 40 2.98 25.13 10.91
C PHE A 40 1.52 25.42 11.27
N THR A 41 0.61 25.16 10.34
CA THR A 41 -0.82 25.20 10.56
C THR A 41 -1.49 24.04 9.83
N ILE A 42 -2.55 23.51 10.43
CA ILE A 42 -3.40 22.46 9.84
C ILE A 42 -4.78 23.08 9.62
N LEU A 43 -5.16 23.25 8.36
CA LEU A 43 -6.44 23.80 7.97
C LEU A 43 -7.35 22.70 7.44
N GLY A 44 -8.35 22.32 8.23
CA GLY A 44 -9.40 21.39 7.80
C GLY A 44 -10.39 22.10 6.87
N VAL A 45 -10.72 21.44 5.74
CA VAL A 45 -11.67 21.97 4.75
C VAL A 45 -12.73 20.92 4.46
N SER A 46 -14.01 21.24 4.66
CA SER A 46 -15.13 20.41 4.19
C SER A 46 -16.44 21.23 4.17
N ARG A 47 -17.52 20.62 3.69
CA ARG A 47 -18.85 21.24 3.60
C ARG A 47 -19.54 21.44 4.95
N THR A 48 -19.12 20.67 5.97
CA THR A 48 -19.73 20.76 7.30
C THR A 48 -19.36 22.09 7.95
N GLU A 49 -20.32 22.76 8.57
CA GLU A 49 -20.06 24.01 9.29
C GLU A 49 -19.43 23.75 10.66
N TYR A 50 -18.22 24.25 10.85
CA TYR A 50 -17.52 24.30 12.14
C TYR A 50 -16.83 25.66 12.28
N SER A 51 -16.72 26.16 13.54
CA SER A 51 -15.72 27.16 13.88
C SER A 51 -14.38 26.49 14.20
N ASP A 52 -13.28 27.25 14.26
CA ASP A 52 -11.98 26.74 14.71
C ASP A 52 -12.11 26.05 16.08
N GLU A 53 -12.85 26.66 17.02
CA GLU A 53 -13.02 26.11 18.38
C GLU A 53 -13.80 24.79 18.37
N SER A 54 -14.94 24.71 17.66
CA SER A 54 -15.74 23.49 17.61
C SER A 54 -15.02 22.35 16.88
N TYR A 55 -14.21 22.67 15.87
CA TYR A 55 -13.38 21.70 15.19
C TYR A 55 -12.24 21.18 16.07
N ARG A 56 -11.54 22.08 16.79
CA ARG A 56 -10.51 21.72 17.77
C ARG A 56 -11.04 20.80 18.85
N GLU A 57 -12.18 21.14 19.46
CA GLU A 57 -12.81 20.33 20.50
C GLU A 57 -13.18 18.92 20.00
N LYS A 58 -13.68 18.81 18.78
CA LYS A 58 -14.03 17.53 18.18
C LYS A 58 -12.78 16.65 17.96
N LEU A 59 -11.72 17.23 17.40
CA LEU A 59 -10.46 16.50 17.14
C LEU A 59 -9.76 16.11 18.44
N LYS A 60 -9.78 17.01 19.44
CA LYS A 60 -9.22 16.75 20.77
C LYS A 60 -9.87 15.54 21.43
N ARG A 61 -11.21 15.45 21.41
CA ARG A 61 -11.93 14.27 21.94
C ARG A 61 -11.56 13.01 21.18
N SER A 62 -11.56 13.07 19.85
CA SER A 62 -11.19 11.92 19.02
C SER A 62 -9.77 11.40 19.31
N LEU A 63 -8.78 12.31 19.48
CA LEU A 63 -7.42 11.93 19.84
C LEU A 63 -7.37 11.30 21.25
N GLN A 64 -8.08 11.85 22.22
CA GLN A 64 -8.12 11.30 23.59
C GLN A 64 -8.76 9.90 23.68
N GLU A 65 -9.71 9.60 22.78
CA GLU A 65 -10.37 8.28 22.72
C GLU A 65 -9.49 7.22 22.08
N MET A 66 -8.61 7.62 21.13
CA MET A 66 -7.83 6.69 20.33
C MET A 66 -6.39 6.53 20.81
N GLU A 67 -5.82 7.54 21.46
CA GLU A 67 -4.39 7.63 21.76
C GLU A 67 -4.13 7.97 23.23
N LYS A 68 -2.98 7.52 23.74
CA LYS A 68 -2.47 8.03 25.02
C LYS A 68 -1.86 9.41 24.79
N THR A 69 -2.61 10.46 25.14
CA THR A 69 -2.17 11.83 24.95
C THR A 69 -1.68 12.47 26.24
N THR A 70 -0.64 13.30 26.12
CA THR A 70 -0.20 14.19 27.21
C THR A 70 -1.03 15.49 27.13
N PRO A 71 -1.80 15.88 28.15
CA PRO A 71 -2.74 17.01 28.06
C PRO A 71 -2.12 18.33 27.57
N ASP A 72 -0.92 18.68 28.04
CA ASP A 72 -0.26 19.92 27.63
C ASP A 72 0.19 19.88 26.16
N VAL A 73 0.76 18.74 25.71
CA VAL A 73 1.17 18.53 24.33
C VAL A 73 -0.04 18.54 23.39
N LEU A 74 -1.13 17.88 23.80
CA LEU A 74 -2.37 17.84 23.03
C LEU A 74 -2.99 19.25 22.90
N ASN A 75 -3.03 20.04 23.99
CA ASN A 75 -3.54 21.41 23.95
C ASN A 75 -2.72 22.28 23.00
N ALA A 76 -1.39 22.23 23.11
CA ALA A 76 -0.49 22.96 22.24
C ALA A 76 -0.63 22.54 20.75
N PHE A 77 -0.75 21.24 20.45
CA PHE A 77 -1.05 20.77 19.11
C PHE A 77 -2.36 21.31 18.57
N CYS A 78 -3.42 21.33 19.40
CA CYS A 78 -4.74 21.82 18.99
C CYS A 78 -4.74 23.31 18.62
N GLU A 79 -3.82 24.12 19.10
CA GLU A 79 -3.70 25.54 18.71
C GLU A 79 -3.36 25.72 17.24
N HIS A 80 -2.68 24.74 16.62
CA HIS A 80 -2.35 24.73 15.19
C HIS A 80 -3.50 24.27 14.28
N LEU A 81 -4.63 23.81 14.84
CA LEU A 81 -5.78 23.33 14.09
C LEU A 81 -6.75 24.48 13.77
N HIS A 82 -7.06 24.65 12.50
CA HIS A 82 -8.00 25.63 11.97
C HIS A 82 -9.00 24.97 11.06
N TYR A 83 -10.09 25.66 10.76
CA TYR A 83 -11.14 25.11 9.93
C TYR A 83 -11.73 26.16 8.98
N GLN A 84 -12.07 25.72 7.76
CA GLN A 84 -12.77 26.51 6.78
C GLN A 84 -13.91 25.68 6.17
N ALA A 85 -15.15 26.06 6.46
CA ALA A 85 -16.30 25.51 5.74
C ALA A 85 -16.25 25.96 4.27
N LEU A 86 -16.32 25.00 3.34
CA LEU A 86 -16.16 25.26 1.92
C LEU A 86 -16.85 24.15 1.11
N ASN A 87 -17.63 24.53 0.11
CA ASN A 87 -18.12 23.61 -0.91
C ASN A 87 -17.00 23.36 -1.93
N THR A 88 -16.37 22.20 -1.87
CA THR A 88 -15.22 21.84 -2.71
C THR A 88 -15.50 21.82 -4.21
N SER A 89 -16.77 21.81 -4.62
CA SER A 89 -17.18 21.86 -6.03
C SER A 89 -17.45 23.29 -6.52
N ASP A 90 -17.46 24.28 -5.64
CA ASP A 90 -17.71 25.68 -5.98
C ASP A 90 -16.40 26.45 -6.09
N VAL A 91 -16.03 26.83 -7.31
CA VAL A 91 -14.76 27.51 -7.58
C VAL A 91 -14.66 28.88 -6.87
N GLU A 92 -15.77 29.62 -6.74
CA GLU A 92 -15.76 30.95 -6.12
C GLU A 92 -15.40 30.90 -4.63
N GLU A 93 -15.70 29.79 -3.96
CA GLU A 93 -15.38 29.64 -2.54
C GLU A 93 -13.87 29.47 -2.28
N TYR A 94 -13.07 29.13 -3.28
CA TYR A 94 -11.61 29.01 -3.12
C TYR A 94 -10.92 30.37 -2.93
N ALA A 95 -11.56 31.47 -3.28
CA ALA A 95 -11.10 32.81 -2.90
C ALA A 95 -11.02 32.97 -1.37
N LYS A 96 -12.02 32.43 -0.64
CA LYS A 96 -12.02 32.45 0.84
C LYS A 96 -10.87 31.58 1.40
N LEU A 97 -10.61 30.43 0.76
CA LEU A 97 -9.49 29.57 1.13
C LEU A 97 -8.14 30.28 0.93
N ALA A 98 -7.96 30.97 -0.20
CA ALA A 98 -6.74 31.72 -0.49
C ALA A 98 -6.52 32.83 0.57
N THR A 99 -7.54 33.63 0.87
CA THR A 99 -7.48 34.68 1.92
C THR A 99 -7.14 34.05 3.28
N ARG A 100 -7.79 32.95 3.65
CA ARG A 100 -7.55 32.28 4.94
C ARG A 100 -6.13 31.75 5.07
N LEU A 101 -5.56 31.19 3.99
CA LEU A 101 -4.17 30.74 3.96
C LEU A 101 -3.18 31.88 4.14
N ASP A 102 -3.45 33.04 3.52
CA ASP A 102 -2.61 34.23 3.69
C ASP A 102 -2.69 34.76 5.12
N GLU A 103 -3.88 34.88 5.72
CA GLU A 103 -4.07 35.29 7.12
C GLU A 103 -3.32 34.38 8.08
N LEU A 104 -3.41 33.03 7.89
CA LEU A 104 -2.71 32.06 8.72
C LEU A 104 -1.20 32.16 8.54
N ALA A 105 -0.71 32.28 7.31
CA ALA A 105 0.71 32.41 7.05
C ALA A 105 1.31 33.70 7.66
N ASP A 106 0.54 34.81 7.67
CA ASP A 106 0.94 36.06 8.34
C ASP A 106 0.92 35.90 9.86
N HIS A 107 -0.11 35.27 10.41
CA HIS A 107 -0.22 34.99 11.85
C HIS A 107 0.95 34.14 12.37
N TYR A 108 1.30 33.06 11.63
CA TYR A 108 2.42 32.17 11.96
C TYR A 108 3.77 32.68 11.46
N LYS A 109 3.81 33.85 10.81
CA LYS A 109 5.03 34.52 10.29
C LYS A 109 5.83 33.65 9.34
N PHE A 110 5.15 33.00 8.39
CA PHE A 110 5.83 32.18 7.37
C PHE A 110 6.59 33.09 6.40
N GLU A 111 7.87 32.81 6.19
CA GLU A 111 8.70 33.50 5.18
C GLU A 111 8.29 33.10 3.75
N GLN A 112 7.84 31.85 3.59
CA GLN A 112 7.37 31.29 2.33
C GLN A 112 5.96 30.73 2.50
N ARG A 113 5.14 30.79 1.44
CA ARG A 113 3.76 30.30 1.41
C ARG A 113 3.72 28.80 1.04
N ASN A 114 4.59 27.98 1.67
CA ASN A 114 4.62 26.54 1.47
C ASN A 114 3.28 25.91 1.86
N THR A 115 2.71 25.09 0.99
CA THR A 115 1.40 24.48 1.24
C THR A 115 1.35 23.03 0.77
N LEU A 116 0.95 22.15 1.67
CA LEU A 116 0.64 20.74 1.39
C LEU A 116 -0.89 20.61 1.35
N PHE A 117 -1.45 20.27 0.21
CA PHE A 117 -2.86 19.94 0.03
C PHE A 117 -3.06 18.44 0.10
N TYR A 118 -3.91 17.96 0.98
CA TYR A 118 -4.25 16.56 1.15
C TYR A 118 -5.70 16.31 0.73
N LEU A 119 -5.92 15.44 -0.26
CA LEU A 119 -7.27 15.09 -0.73
C LEU A 119 -7.77 13.83 0.00
N ALA A 120 -8.33 14.00 1.21
CA ALA A 120 -9.05 12.96 1.95
C ALA A 120 -10.54 12.91 1.54
N THR A 121 -10.80 12.99 0.25
CA THR A 121 -12.14 13.14 -0.36
C THR A 121 -12.48 11.95 -1.25
N PRO A 122 -13.75 11.77 -1.64
CA PRO A 122 -14.10 10.81 -2.68
C PRO A 122 -13.36 11.06 -4.00
N PRO A 123 -13.03 9.99 -4.77
CA PRO A 123 -12.29 10.10 -6.03
C PRO A 123 -12.88 11.02 -7.08
N SER A 124 -14.21 11.23 -7.06
CA SER A 124 -14.91 12.17 -7.96
C SER A 124 -14.46 13.63 -7.80
N LEU A 125 -13.75 13.97 -6.74
CA LEU A 125 -13.23 15.31 -6.48
C LEU A 125 -11.74 15.46 -6.81
N TYR A 126 -11.05 14.40 -7.24
CA TYR A 126 -9.60 14.43 -7.50
C TYR A 126 -9.20 15.29 -8.71
N GLY A 127 -10.10 15.52 -9.66
CA GLY A 127 -9.90 16.49 -10.74
C GLY A 127 -10.42 17.89 -10.37
N VAL A 128 -11.56 17.94 -9.68
CA VAL A 128 -12.27 19.18 -9.35
C VAL A 128 -11.45 20.09 -8.40
N ILE A 129 -10.92 19.52 -7.30
CA ILE A 129 -10.17 20.30 -6.31
C ILE A 129 -8.89 20.90 -6.91
N PRO A 130 -8.02 20.17 -7.64
CA PRO A 130 -6.86 20.76 -8.28
C PRO A 130 -7.19 21.86 -9.28
N ALA A 131 -8.27 21.70 -10.07
CA ALA A 131 -8.73 22.73 -11.00
C ALA A 131 -9.15 24.02 -10.27
N ASN A 132 -9.90 23.89 -9.19
CA ASN A 132 -10.36 25.03 -8.40
C ASN A 132 -9.20 25.71 -7.63
N LEU A 133 -8.24 24.94 -7.11
CA LEU A 133 -7.00 25.49 -6.53
C LEU A 133 -6.23 26.32 -7.55
N ALA A 134 -6.09 25.81 -8.78
CA ALA A 134 -5.37 26.49 -9.85
C ALA A 134 -6.09 27.77 -10.31
N ALA A 135 -7.42 27.77 -10.36
CA ALA A 135 -8.22 28.96 -10.72
C ALA A 135 -7.95 30.15 -9.80
N HIS A 136 -7.53 29.90 -8.56
CA HIS A 136 -7.16 30.92 -7.57
C HIS A 136 -5.64 31.03 -7.32
N GLY A 137 -4.81 30.44 -8.20
CA GLY A 137 -3.34 30.53 -8.13
C GLY A 137 -2.71 29.77 -6.97
N LEU A 138 -3.46 28.89 -6.28
CA LEU A 138 -2.99 28.13 -5.13
C LEU A 138 -2.05 26.98 -5.51
N ASN A 139 -1.85 26.70 -6.80
CA ASN A 139 -0.87 25.77 -7.35
C ASN A 139 0.47 26.46 -7.72
N ASN A 140 0.55 27.79 -7.64
CA ASN A 140 1.71 28.56 -8.06
C ASN A 140 2.82 28.54 -6.99
N GLU A 141 4.04 28.18 -7.39
CA GLU A 141 5.20 28.02 -6.51
C GLU A 141 6.10 29.27 -6.39
N ALA A 142 5.70 30.40 -6.95
CA ALA A 142 6.51 31.62 -6.92
C ALA A 142 6.83 32.15 -5.50
N GLN A 143 5.97 31.82 -4.52
CA GLN A 143 6.11 32.24 -3.12
C GLN A 143 6.38 31.05 -2.15
N GLY A 144 6.63 29.87 -2.65
CA GLY A 144 6.83 28.68 -1.86
C GLY A 144 6.24 27.45 -2.54
N TRP A 145 6.75 26.29 -2.22
CA TRP A 145 6.32 25.04 -2.83
C TRP A 145 4.83 24.75 -2.57
N LYS A 146 4.21 24.08 -3.55
CA LYS A 146 2.82 23.59 -3.49
C LYS A 146 2.82 22.10 -3.80
N ARG A 147 2.34 21.29 -2.87
CA ARG A 147 2.33 19.82 -3.00
C ARG A 147 0.91 19.29 -2.81
N LEU A 148 0.54 18.31 -3.61
CA LEU A 148 -0.79 17.72 -3.66
C LEU A 148 -0.71 16.24 -3.35
N ILE A 149 -1.21 15.82 -2.19
CA ILE A 149 -1.36 14.40 -1.84
C ILE A 149 -2.72 13.91 -2.32
N ILE A 150 -2.72 12.79 -3.02
CA ILE A 150 -3.92 12.13 -3.54
C ILE A 150 -3.96 10.70 -3.02
N GLU A 151 -5.11 10.29 -2.47
CA GLU A 151 -5.38 8.93 -2.03
C GLU A 151 -5.81 8.02 -3.17
N LYS A 152 -5.63 6.70 -3.00
CA LYS A 152 -6.21 5.73 -3.92
C LYS A 152 -7.75 5.76 -3.86
N PRO A 153 -8.44 5.38 -4.93
CA PRO A 153 -7.95 4.82 -6.21
C PRO A 153 -7.58 5.90 -7.23
N PHE A 154 -6.58 5.61 -8.06
CA PHE A 154 -6.19 6.45 -9.20
C PHE A 154 -6.85 5.91 -10.47
N GLY A 155 -8.14 6.22 -10.65
CA GLY A 155 -8.99 5.59 -11.63
C GLY A 155 -9.54 4.23 -11.17
N TYR A 156 -10.37 3.60 -12.01
CA TYR A 156 -10.95 2.27 -11.80
C TYR A 156 -10.68 1.31 -12.98
N ASP A 157 -10.08 1.83 -14.05
CA ASP A 157 -9.55 1.14 -15.22
C ASP A 157 -8.49 2.01 -15.91
N LEU A 158 -7.87 1.50 -16.98
CA LEU A 158 -6.83 2.24 -17.71
C LEU A 158 -7.34 3.57 -18.29
N ALA A 159 -8.57 3.60 -18.81
CA ALA A 159 -9.11 4.79 -19.45
C ALA A 159 -9.39 5.91 -18.44
N SER A 160 -10.03 5.59 -17.33
CA SER A 160 -10.32 6.54 -16.25
C SER A 160 -9.06 7.02 -15.54
N ALA A 161 -8.05 6.14 -15.37
CA ALA A 161 -6.76 6.53 -14.80
C ALA A 161 -6.04 7.57 -15.67
N LYS A 162 -6.00 7.34 -17.00
CA LYS A 162 -5.45 8.32 -17.96
C LYS A 162 -6.23 9.63 -17.97
N SER A 163 -7.55 9.56 -17.93
CA SER A 163 -8.40 10.76 -17.89
C SER A 163 -8.13 11.60 -16.63
N LEU A 164 -8.08 10.95 -15.48
CA LEU A 164 -7.79 11.61 -14.19
C LEU A 164 -6.39 12.23 -14.21
N ASP A 165 -5.41 11.51 -14.73
CA ASP A 165 -4.04 12.01 -14.81
C ASP A 165 -3.92 13.25 -15.69
N ILE A 166 -4.53 13.24 -16.87
CA ILE A 166 -4.58 14.40 -17.77
C ILE A 166 -5.26 15.59 -17.09
N GLU A 167 -6.33 15.35 -16.35
CA GLU A 167 -7.07 16.40 -15.64
C GLU A 167 -6.21 17.06 -14.55
N ILE A 168 -5.51 16.27 -13.74
CA ILE A 168 -4.66 16.79 -12.68
C ILE A 168 -3.45 17.54 -13.27
N HIS A 169 -2.80 16.96 -14.33
CA HIS A 169 -1.63 17.56 -14.96
C HIS A 169 -1.89 18.86 -15.75
N ARG A 170 -3.14 19.20 -16.01
CA ARG A 170 -3.51 20.54 -16.51
C ARG A 170 -3.19 21.63 -15.50
N HIS A 171 -3.12 21.30 -14.21
CA HIS A 171 -3.07 22.23 -13.11
C HIS A 171 -1.85 22.09 -12.21
N PHE A 172 -1.32 20.89 -12.03
CA PHE A 172 -0.17 20.57 -11.19
C PHE A 172 0.89 19.80 -12.01
N GLN A 173 2.16 20.05 -11.74
CA GLN A 173 3.26 19.30 -12.35
C GLN A 173 3.53 18.01 -11.55
N GLU A 174 4.13 16.99 -12.19
CA GLU A 174 4.38 15.69 -11.52
C GLU A 174 5.19 15.82 -10.21
N HIS A 175 6.15 16.76 -10.13
CA HIS A 175 6.93 16.98 -8.91
C HIS A 175 6.11 17.55 -7.74
N GLN A 176 4.93 18.11 -8.02
CA GLN A 176 3.98 18.59 -7.03
C GLN A 176 3.00 17.51 -6.55
N ILE A 177 2.92 16.35 -7.24
CA ILE A 177 1.89 15.33 -7.03
C ILE A 177 2.48 14.13 -6.26
N TYR A 178 1.82 13.77 -5.16
CA TYR A 178 2.19 12.70 -4.25
C TYR A 178 1.04 11.69 -4.17
N ARG A 179 1.10 10.62 -4.98
CA ARG A 179 0.06 9.57 -5.02
C ARG A 179 0.37 8.53 -3.96
N ILE A 180 -0.48 8.43 -2.94
CA ILE A 180 -0.26 7.52 -1.81
C ILE A 180 -0.50 6.06 -2.20
N ASP A 181 0.54 5.25 -1.97
CA ASP A 181 0.41 3.82 -1.71
C ASP A 181 1.01 3.53 -0.32
N HIS A 182 0.13 3.29 0.66
CA HIS A 182 0.56 3.12 2.06
C HIS A 182 1.43 1.88 2.30
N TYR A 183 1.51 0.93 1.34
CA TYR A 183 2.47 -0.18 1.41
C TYR A 183 3.91 0.28 1.19
N LEU A 184 4.12 1.26 0.30
CA LEU A 184 5.46 1.84 0.10
C LEU A 184 5.96 2.58 1.35
N GLY A 185 5.04 3.12 2.17
CA GLY A 185 5.37 3.76 3.44
C GLY A 185 5.77 2.81 4.58
N LYS A 186 5.70 1.48 4.38
CA LYS A 186 6.10 0.51 5.40
C LYS A 186 7.61 0.32 5.46
N GLU A 187 8.17 0.26 6.68
CA GLU A 187 9.61 0.11 6.90
C GLU A 187 10.20 -1.12 6.19
N THR A 188 9.51 -2.25 6.20
CA THR A 188 10.01 -3.46 5.55
C THR A 188 10.09 -3.31 4.02
N VAL A 189 9.17 -2.56 3.40
CA VAL A 189 9.23 -2.32 1.94
C VAL A 189 10.41 -1.40 1.61
N GLN A 190 10.65 -0.36 2.42
CA GLN A 190 11.82 0.50 2.29
C GLN A 190 13.11 -0.27 2.54
N ASN A 191 13.11 -1.17 3.53
CA ASN A 191 14.25 -2.00 3.87
C ASN A 191 14.67 -2.94 2.73
N LEU A 192 13.78 -3.29 1.79
CA LEU A 192 14.18 -4.06 0.60
C LEU A 192 15.34 -3.38 -0.15
N LEU A 193 15.33 -2.05 -0.23
CA LEU A 193 16.42 -1.30 -0.87
C LEU A 193 17.74 -1.47 -0.11
N VAL A 194 17.71 -1.31 1.21
CA VAL A 194 18.89 -1.45 2.06
C VAL A 194 19.34 -2.92 2.09
N PHE A 195 18.41 -3.86 2.30
CA PHE A 195 18.70 -5.27 2.36
C PHE A 195 19.37 -5.78 1.08
N ARG A 196 18.85 -5.39 -0.07
CA ARG A 196 19.41 -5.80 -1.37
C ARG A 196 20.72 -5.08 -1.70
N PHE A 197 20.74 -3.75 -1.60
CA PHE A 197 21.77 -2.92 -2.22
C PHE A 197 22.91 -2.51 -1.27
N ALA A 198 22.72 -2.63 0.05
CA ALA A 198 23.81 -2.44 1.01
C ALA A 198 24.53 -3.77 1.36
N ASN A 199 24.01 -4.93 0.94
CA ASN A 199 24.57 -6.23 1.29
C ASN A 199 25.04 -6.99 0.04
N GLY A 200 26.32 -6.93 -0.25
CA GLY A 200 26.93 -7.53 -1.45
C GLY A 200 26.79 -9.07 -1.57
N MET A 201 26.27 -9.74 -0.54
CA MET A 201 26.01 -11.19 -0.58
C MET A 201 24.66 -11.56 -1.22
N PHE A 202 23.66 -10.66 -1.21
CA PHE A 202 22.32 -10.95 -1.73
C PHE A 202 22.15 -10.57 -3.19
N GLU A 203 22.57 -9.37 -3.60
CA GLU A 203 22.33 -8.87 -4.95
C GLU A 203 22.85 -9.78 -6.09
N PRO A 204 24.05 -10.42 -5.98
CA PRO A 204 24.51 -11.36 -6.99
C PRO A 204 23.62 -12.60 -7.17
N LEU A 205 22.85 -12.95 -6.13
CA LEU A 205 21.92 -14.08 -6.15
C LEU A 205 20.51 -13.67 -6.60
N TRP A 206 20.23 -12.37 -6.74
CA TRP A 206 18.90 -11.81 -6.96
C TRP A 206 18.53 -11.76 -8.44
N ASN A 207 18.55 -12.95 -9.09
CA ASN A 207 18.26 -13.08 -10.51
C ASN A 207 17.87 -14.52 -10.91
N ARG A 208 17.44 -14.69 -12.15
CA ARG A 208 16.99 -15.95 -12.76
C ARG A 208 17.98 -17.12 -12.67
N ASN A 209 19.26 -16.87 -12.41
CA ASN A 209 20.24 -17.97 -12.32
C ASN A 209 20.14 -18.70 -10.98
N PHE A 210 19.71 -17.99 -9.92
CA PHE A 210 19.67 -18.51 -8.55
C PHE A 210 18.25 -18.60 -7.98
N ILE A 211 17.31 -17.74 -8.41
CA ILE A 211 15.93 -17.75 -7.95
C ILE A 211 15.10 -18.69 -8.82
N ASP A 212 14.35 -19.59 -8.16
CA ASP A 212 13.44 -20.52 -8.81
C ASP A 212 12.07 -19.87 -9.06
N TYR A 213 11.47 -19.31 -8.03
CA TYR A 213 10.22 -18.56 -8.12
C TYR A 213 10.06 -17.57 -6.96
N VAL A 214 9.10 -16.68 -7.10
CA VAL A 214 8.75 -15.69 -6.08
C VAL A 214 7.26 -15.79 -5.76
N GLU A 215 6.91 -15.81 -4.47
CA GLU A 215 5.54 -15.68 -4.00
C GLU A 215 5.32 -14.30 -3.39
N ILE A 216 4.16 -13.69 -3.67
CA ILE A 216 3.69 -12.48 -3.01
C ILE A 216 2.27 -12.75 -2.52
N THR A 217 2.08 -12.75 -1.22
CA THR A 217 0.78 -13.01 -0.58
C THR A 217 0.31 -11.77 0.17
N GLY A 218 -0.92 -11.30 -0.15
CA GLY A 218 -1.63 -10.27 0.59
C GLY A 218 -2.94 -10.83 1.15
N ALA A 219 -2.89 -11.47 2.31
CA ALA A 219 -4.05 -12.10 2.94
C ALA A 219 -4.72 -11.17 3.95
N GLU A 220 -6.05 -11.13 3.94
CA GLU A 220 -6.87 -10.41 4.90
C GLU A 220 -7.83 -11.37 5.62
N PHE A 221 -7.82 -11.33 6.95
CA PHE A 221 -8.71 -12.14 7.78
C PHE A 221 -10.16 -11.62 7.75
N LEU A 222 -10.33 -10.29 7.69
CA LEU A 222 -11.65 -9.66 7.68
C LEU A 222 -12.35 -9.82 6.32
N GLY A 223 -13.67 -9.80 6.33
CA GLY A 223 -14.51 -9.67 5.15
C GLY A 223 -14.63 -8.22 4.69
N VAL A 224 -15.74 -7.91 4.02
CA VAL A 224 -16.01 -6.52 3.58
C VAL A 224 -16.72 -5.70 4.65
N GLU A 225 -17.29 -6.34 5.66
CA GLU A 225 -17.98 -5.73 6.78
C GLU A 225 -18.94 -4.60 6.30
N GLU A 226 -18.94 -3.43 6.93
CA GLU A 226 -19.77 -2.27 6.56
C GLU A 226 -19.41 -1.62 5.20
N ARG A 227 -18.35 -2.12 4.52
CA ARG A 227 -17.85 -1.57 3.26
C ARG A 227 -18.29 -2.37 2.03
N GLY A 228 -19.28 -3.28 2.17
CA GLY A 228 -19.73 -4.15 1.07
C GLY A 228 -20.08 -3.38 -0.19
N GLY A 229 -20.88 -2.32 -0.09
CA GLY A 229 -21.26 -1.52 -1.25
C GLY A 229 -20.10 -0.81 -1.97
N TYR A 230 -19.07 -0.38 -1.24
CA TYR A 230 -17.84 0.15 -1.85
C TYR A 230 -17.03 -0.97 -2.53
N TYR A 231 -16.86 -2.09 -1.83
CA TYR A 231 -16.03 -3.19 -2.32
C TYR A 231 -16.64 -3.89 -3.54
N ASP A 232 -17.97 -3.88 -3.64
CA ASP A 232 -18.69 -4.49 -4.76
C ASP A 232 -18.36 -3.82 -6.12
N GLY A 233 -18.03 -2.54 -6.09
CA GLY A 233 -17.50 -1.82 -7.24
C GLY A 233 -15.99 -1.98 -7.47
N SER A 234 -15.24 -2.49 -6.49
CA SER A 234 -13.77 -2.55 -6.52
C SER A 234 -13.26 -3.98 -6.79
N GLY A 235 -13.47 -4.90 -5.87
CA GLY A 235 -12.91 -6.24 -5.89
C GLY A 235 -11.44 -6.32 -5.51
N ALA A 236 -10.93 -7.55 -5.32
CA ALA A 236 -9.54 -7.81 -4.91
C ALA A 236 -8.51 -7.31 -5.93
N VAL A 237 -8.85 -7.35 -7.22
CA VAL A 237 -7.95 -6.92 -8.30
C VAL A 237 -7.66 -5.42 -8.19
N ARG A 238 -8.68 -4.58 -8.00
CA ARG A 238 -8.50 -3.13 -7.86
C ARG A 238 -8.04 -2.70 -6.46
N ASP A 239 -8.54 -3.40 -5.42
CA ASP A 239 -8.24 -3.00 -4.05
C ASP A 239 -6.81 -3.33 -3.63
N MET A 240 -6.25 -4.46 -4.08
CA MET A 240 -4.96 -4.95 -3.63
C MET A 240 -3.95 -5.20 -4.76
N PHE A 241 -4.39 -5.84 -5.84
CA PHE A 241 -3.45 -6.36 -6.83
C PHE A 241 -2.87 -5.24 -7.71
N GLN A 242 -3.72 -4.40 -8.30
CA GLN A 242 -3.36 -3.33 -9.24
C GLN A 242 -2.39 -2.30 -8.64
N ASN A 243 -2.45 -2.11 -7.34
CA ASN A 243 -1.65 -1.13 -6.62
C ASN A 243 -0.60 -1.80 -5.73
N HIS A 244 -0.94 -2.13 -4.50
CA HIS A 244 -0.02 -2.58 -3.46
C HIS A 244 0.87 -3.74 -3.88
N LEU A 245 0.28 -4.83 -4.44
CA LEU A 245 1.06 -6.02 -4.75
C LEU A 245 1.97 -5.83 -5.98
N LEU A 246 1.53 -5.07 -6.98
CA LEU A 246 2.39 -4.71 -8.12
C LEU A 246 3.51 -3.75 -7.71
N GLN A 247 3.27 -2.82 -6.79
CA GLN A 247 4.32 -1.95 -6.24
C GLN A 247 5.35 -2.76 -5.43
N VAL A 248 4.90 -3.67 -4.56
CA VAL A 248 5.80 -4.58 -3.83
C VAL A 248 6.59 -5.47 -4.80
N LEU A 249 5.94 -6.02 -5.82
CA LEU A 249 6.60 -6.80 -6.88
C LEU A 249 7.70 -5.97 -7.57
N ALA A 250 7.41 -4.71 -7.90
CA ALA A 250 8.37 -3.84 -8.55
C ALA A 250 9.57 -3.51 -7.65
N MET A 251 9.36 -3.28 -6.35
CA MET A 251 10.45 -3.10 -5.37
C MET A 251 11.33 -4.35 -5.23
N VAL A 252 10.71 -5.54 -5.29
CA VAL A 252 11.43 -6.82 -5.31
C VAL A 252 12.20 -7.00 -6.62
N GLY A 253 11.61 -6.62 -7.74
CA GLY A 253 12.11 -6.90 -9.09
C GLY A 253 13.13 -5.90 -9.65
N MET A 254 13.24 -4.69 -9.06
CA MET A 254 14.00 -3.59 -9.63
C MET A 254 15.51 -3.82 -9.70
N GLU A 255 16.19 -3.12 -10.59
CA GLU A 255 17.65 -3.03 -10.61
C GLU A 255 18.17 -2.07 -9.53
N PRO A 256 19.46 -2.16 -9.12
CA PRO A 256 20.06 -1.17 -8.24
C PRO A 256 19.92 0.25 -8.82
N PRO A 257 19.32 1.20 -8.07
CA PRO A 257 19.22 2.57 -8.56
C PRO A 257 20.60 3.24 -8.61
N ALA A 258 20.79 4.16 -9.55
CA ALA A 258 22.05 4.91 -9.70
C ALA A 258 22.36 5.78 -8.47
N ALA A 259 21.33 6.20 -7.72
CA ALA A 259 21.44 6.98 -6.48
C ALA A 259 20.20 6.73 -5.61
N ILE A 260 20.34 6.98 -4.31
CA ILE A 260 19.19 6.92 -3.37
C ILE A 260 18.48 8.28 -3.42
N ASN A 261 17.62 8.43 -4.41
CA ASN A 261 16.72 9.57 -4.59
C ASN A 261 15.43 9.12 -5.31
N ALA A 262 14.40 9.95 -5.24
CA ALA A 262 13.08 9.65 -5.76
C ALA A 262 13.09 9.24 -7.25
N ASP A 263 13.77 9.99 -8.10
CA ASP A 263 13.75 9.74 -9.54
C ASP A 263 14.47 8.44 -9.90
N SER A 264 15.64 8.20 -9.33
CA SER A 264 16.42 6.98 -9.59
C SER A 264 15.64 5.73 -9.16
N ILE A 265 15.03 5.74 -7.97
CA ILE A 265 14.25 4.60 -7.45
C ILE A 265 12.98 4.39 -8.26
N ARG A 266 12.17 5.45 -8.49
CA ARG A 266 10.94 5.37 -9.28
C ARG A 266 11.16 4.97 -10.73
N ASN A 267 12.31 5.34 -11.32
CA ASN A 267 12.70 4.89 -12.66
C ASN A 267 12.90 3.37 -12.70
N GLU A 268 13.60 2.79 -11.72
CA GLU A 268 13.83 1.35 -11.68
C GLU A 268 12.52 0.58 -11.40
N VAL A 269 11.67 1.09 -10.50
CA VAL A 269 10.32 0.55 -10.27
C VAL A 269 9.51 0.53 -11.58
N ASN A 270 9.49 1.64 -12.30
CA ASN A 270 8.73 1.74 -13.55
C ASN A 270 9.26 0.80 -14.65
N LYS A 271 10.58 0.60 -14.75
CA LYS A 271 11.16 -0.39 -15.68
C LYS A 271 10.63 -1.79 -15.43
N VAL A 272 10.48 -2.20 -14.17
CA VAL A 272 9.88 -3.50 -13.84
C VAL A 272 8.45 -3.58 -14.30
N LEU A 273 7.63 -2.58 -13.95
CA LEU A 273 6.21 -2.55 -14.31
C LEU A 273 5.98 -2.54 -15.82
N GLN A 274 6.82 -1.82 -16.57
CA GLN A 274 6.79 -1.83 -18.03
C GLN A 274 7.27 -3.15 -18.65
N SER A 275 8.05 -3.94 -17.89
CA SER A 275 8.56 -5.24 -18.32
C SER A 275 7.64 -6.41 -17.95
N LEU A 276 6.49 -6.16 -17.32
CA LEU A 276 5.51 -7.22 -17.06
C LEU A 276 5.06 -7.83 -18.38
N GLN A 277 5.07 -9.15 -18.46
CA GLN A 277 4.59 -9.86 -19.64
C GLN A 277 3.11 -9.58 -19.84
N PRO A 278 2.68 -9.04 -20.99
CA PRO A 278 1.27 -8.85 -21.26
C PRO A 278 0.51 -10.17 -21.15
N LEU A 279 -0.66 -10.15 -20.54
CA LEU A 279 -1.51 -11.33 -20.36
C LEU A 279 -2.29 -11.62 -21.65
N SER A 280 -2.05 -12.79 -22.23
CA SER A 280 -2.84 -13.33 -23.33
C SER A 280 -4.15 -13.95 -22.81
N GLU A 281 -5.08 -14.28 -23.68
CA GLU A 281 -6.28 -15.02 -23.30
C GLU A 281 -5.95 -16.40 -22.70
N ASP A 282 -4.95 -17.07 -23.24
CA ASP A 282 -4.45 -18.34 -22.70
C ASP A 282 -3.84 -18.18 -21.30
N ASP A 283 -3.11 -17.07 -21.05
CA ASP A 283 -2.61 -16.78 -19.72
C ASP A 283 -3.75 -16.53 -18.72
N LEU A 284 -4.79 -15.79 -19.13
CA LEU A 284 -5.95 -15.52 -18.28
C LEU A 284 -6.72 -16.81 -17.95
N ARG A 285 -6.83 -17.77 -18.89
CA ARG A 285 -7.48 -19.06 -18.66
C ARG A 285 -6.65 -20.02 -17.80
N ASN A 286 -5.34 -20.00 -17.94
CA ASN A 286 -4.46 -20.98 -17.32
C ASN A 286 -3.71 -20.47 -16.08
N ASN A 287 -3.46 -19.17 -16.00
CA ASN A 287 -2.60 -18.56 -14.99
C ASN A 287 -3.33 -17.61 -14.04
N LEU A 288 -4.65 -17.35 -14.23
CA LEU A 288 -5.47 -16.51 -13.38
C LEU A 288 -6.53 -17.33 -12.63
N VAL A 289 -6.70 -17.07 -11.35
CA VAL A 289 -7.78 -17.60 -10.51
C VAL A 289 -8.46 -16.44 -9.80
N LEU A 290 -9.73 -16.23 -10.06
CA LEU A 290 -10.58 -15.29 -9.34
C LEU A 290 -11.51 -16.06 -8.41
N GLY A 291 -11.70 -15.60 -7.19
CA GLY A 291 -12.53 -16.27 -6.21
C GLY A 291 -13.48 -15.34 -5.47
N GLN A 292 -14.59 -15.90 -4.95
CA GLN A 292 -15.53 -15.21 -4.08
C GLN A 292 -15.77 -16.08 -2.84
N TYR A 293 -15.66 -15.53 -1.63
CA TYR A 293 -15.86 -16.31 -0.43
C TYR A 293 -17.30 -16.70 -0.22
N THR A 294 -17.48 -17.95 0.24
CA THR A 294 -18.76 -18.55 0.61
C THR A 294 -18.83 -18.70 2.11
N GLU A 295 -20.04 -18.93 2.63
CA GLU A 295 -20.29 -19.19 4.04
C GLU A 295 -19.43 -20.33 4.59
N SER A 296 -19.06 -20.24 5.86
CA SER A 296 -18.35 -21.29 6.57
C SER A 296 -18.47 -21.09 8.08
N GLU A 297 -18.27 -22.14 8.84
CA GLU A 297 -18.08 -22.07 10.28
C GLU A 297 -16.59 -22.08 10.60
N VAL A 298 -16.10 -20.99 11.22
CA VAL A 298 -14.70 -20.83 11.62
C VAL A 298 -14.63 -20.65 13.13
N ARG A 299 -13.96 -21.55 13.84
CA ARG A 299 -13.83 -21.51 15.31
C ARG A 299 -15.17 -21.40 16.04
N GLY A 300 -16.18 -22.12 15.57
CA GLY A 300 -17.52 -22.08 16.15
C GLY A 300 -18.32 -20.80 15.85
N LYS A 301 -17.82 -19.92 14.97
CA LYS A 301 -18.52 -18.72 14.51
C LYS A 301 -18.92 -18.88 13.04
N PHE A 302 -20.20 -18.72 12.75
CA PHE A 302 -20.69 -18.64 11.39
C PHE A 302 -20.23 -17.34 10.72
N LEU A 303 -19.66 -17.47 9.52
CA LEU A 303 -19.27 -16.34 8.65
C LEU A 303 -20.13 -16.40 7.39
N PRO A 304 -20.80 -15.28 7.00
CA PRO A 304 -21.66 -15.25 5.83
C PRO A 304 -20.87 -15.36 4.52
N SER A 305 -21.57 -15.72 3.45
CA SER A 305 -21.02 -15.58 2.09
C SER A 305 -20.89 -14.11 1.70
N TYR A 306 -20.08 -13.82 0.69
CA TYR A 306 -19.89 -12.45 0.19
C TYR A 306 -21.19 -11.75 -0.21
N ARG A 307 -22.09 -12.50 -0.87
CA ARG A 307 -23.37 -11.97 -1.34
C ARG A 307 -24.38 -11.70 -0.24
N ASP A 308 -24.15 -12.24 0.96
CA ASP A 308 -24.98 -12.02 2.15
C ASP A 308 -24.44 -10.86 3.01
N GLU A 309 -23.29 -10.30 2.67
CA GLU A 309 -22.73 -9.14 3.38
C GLU A 309 -23.52 -7.87 3.06
N HIS A 310 -23.60 -6.97 4.06
CA HIS A 310 -24.36 -5.72 3.92
C HIS A 310 -23.87 -4.85 2.74
N GLY A 311 -24.82 -4.41 1.91
CA GLY A 311 -24.56 -3.53 0.78
C GLY A 311 -23.99 -4.21 -0.48
N VAL A 312 -23.88 -5.55 -0.50
CA VAL A 312 -23.47 -6.34 -1.66
C VAL A 312 -24.69 -6.73 -2.49
N ALA A 313 -24.59 -6.70 -3.82
CA ALA A 313 -25.66 -7.17 -4.70
C ALA A 313 -25.79 -8.70 -4.61
N ALA A 314 -27.02 -9.21 -4.56
CA ALA A 314 -27.28 -10.64 -4.41
C ALA A 314 -26.75 -11.51 -5.58
N ASP A 315 -26.59 -10.91 -6.76
CA ASP A 315 -26.02 -11.51 -7.96
C ASP A 315 -24.59 -11.06 -8.24
N SER A 316 -23.94 -10.41 -7.26
CA SER A 316 -22.58 -9.89 -7.41
C SER A 316 -21.58 -10.95 -7.90
N ARG A 317 -20.77 -10.56 -8.85
CA ARG A 317 -19.65 -11.34 -9.38
C ARG A 317 -18.30 -10.73 -9.02
N THR A 318 -18.28 -9.84 -8.06
CA THR A 318 -17.05 -9.18 -7.60
C THR A 318 -16.16 -10.20 -6.91
N GLU A 319 -14.93 -10.28 -7.38
CA GLU A 319 -13.93 -11.17 -6.81
C GLU A 319 -13.43 -10.65 -5.45
N THR A 320 -13.37 -11.56 -4.48
CA THR A 320 -12.78 -11.31 -3.16
C THR A 320 -11.43 -12.01 -2.98
N TYR A 321 -11.00 -12.72 -4.02
CA TYR A 321 -9.72 -13.39 -4.14
C TYR A 321 -9.19 -13.25 -5.56
N VAL A 322 -7.88 -13.06 -5.68
CA VAL A 322 -7.13 -13.13 -6.93
C VAL A 322 -5.85 -13.92 -6.72
N GLY A 323 -5.58 -14.87 -7.59
CA GLY A 323 -4.30 -15.58 -7.70
C GLY A 323 -3.83 -15.52 -9.14
N LEU A 324 -2.58 -15.15 -9.37
CA LEU A 324 -2.01 -15.02 -10.71
C LEU A 324 -0.58 -15.51 -10.74
N LYS A 325 -0.26 -16.36 -11.74
CA LYS A 325 1.11 -16.65 -12.16
C LYS A 325 1.49 -15.68 -13.28
N MET A 326 2.54 -14.91 -13.10
CA MET A 326 2.98 -13.88 -14.03
C MET A 326 4.50 -13.86 -14.20
N PHE A 327 4.99 -13.14 -15.22
CA PHE A 327 6.40 -13.06 -15.56
C PHE A 327 6.85 -11.62 -15.79
N ILE A 328 8.15 -11.38 -15.55
CA ILE A 328 8.83 -10.12 -15.86
C ILE A 328 9.80 -10.38 -17.01
N ASN A 329 9.54 -9.78 -18.18
CA ASN A 329 10.31 -9.96 -19.39
C ASN A 329 11.52 -9.01 -19.44
N ASN A 330 12.50 -9.25 -18.57
CA ASN A 330 13.77 -8.57 -18.59
C ASN A 330 14.93 -9.57 -18.36
N TRP A 331 16.16 -9.10 -18.48
CA TRP A 331 17.35 -9.96 -18.37
C TRP A 331 17.51 -10.61 -16.99
N ARG A 332 17.07 -9.91 -15.93
CA ARG A 332 17.16 -10.38 -14.56
C ARG A 332 16.18 -11.53 -14.28
N TRP A 333 14.94 -11.44 -14.76
CA TRP A 333 13.81 -12.26 -14.33
C TRP A 333 13.22 -13.18 -15.38
N ASN A 334 13.63 -13.06 -16.65
CA ASN A 334 13.04 -13.87 -17.71
C ASN A 334 13.06 -15.37 -17.36
N GLY A 335 11.86 -16.00 -17.36
CA GLY A 335 11.67 -17.41 -17.03
C GLY A 335 11.45 -17.71 -15.55
N VAL A 336 11.56 -16.72 -14.64
CA VAL A 336 11.20 -16.88 -13.23
C VAL A 336 9.72 -16.57 -13.05
N PRO A 337 8.87 -17.52 -12.60
CA PRO A 337 7.48 -17.23 -12.31
C PRO A 337 7.33 -16.46 -10.99
N PHE A 338 6.44 -15.50 -11.03
CA PHE A 338 5.93 -14.78 -9.87
C PHE A 338 4.51 -15.24 -9.60
N PHE A 339 4.27 -15.82 -8.43
CA PHE A 339 2.95 -16.23 -7.97
C PHE A 339 2.44 -15.16 -7.00
N VAL A 340 1.39 -14.46 -7.39
CA VAL A 340 0.85 -13.35 -6.59
C VAL A 340 -0.58 -13.67 -6.21
N ARG A 341 -0.92 -13.60 -4.92
CA ARG A 341 -2.31 -13.80 -4.46
C ARG A 341 -2.73 -12.79 -3.41
N SER A 342 -4.00 -12.47 -3.42
CA SER A 342 -4.66 -11.70 -2.36
C SER A 342 -6.10 -12.16 -2.19
N GLY A 343 -6.62 -12.03 -0.98
CA GLY A 343 -8.02 -12.36 -0.71
C GLY A 343 -8.47 -11.95 0.68
N LYS A 344 -9.81 -11.88 0.83
CA LYS A 344 -10.50 -11.64 2.10
C LYS A 344 -11.01 -12.94 2.71
N ARG A 345 -11.33 -12.93 4.01
CA ARG A 345 -11.74 -14.13 4.76
C ARG A 345 -10.74 -15.29 4.66
N LEU A 346 -9.45 -14.96 4.48
CA LEU A 346 -8.35 -15.92 4.54
C LEU A 346 -7.99 -16.24 6.01
N PRO A 347 -7.20 -17.30 6.30
CA PRO A 347 -6.93 -17.76 7.66
C PRO A 347 -6.29 -16.72 8.57
N THR A 348 -5.54 -15.78 8.04
CA THR A 348 -4.85 -14.74 8.81
C THR A 348 -4.68 -13.47 8.00
N ARG A 349 -4.28 -12.39 8.69
CA ARG A 349 -3.82 -11.16 8.04
C ARG A 349 -2.31 -11.24 7.88
N VAL A 350 -1.83 -11.35 6.64
CA VAL A 350 -0.40 -11.34 6.35
C VAL A 350 -0.13 -10.70 4.99
N THR A 351 0.93 -9.91 4.90
CA THR A 351 1.53 -9.56 3.63
C THR A 351 3.00 -9.94 3.68
N GLU A 352 3.41 -10.82 2.77
CA GLU A 352 4.79 -11.31 2.70
C GLU A 352 5.24 -11.55 1.27
N VAL A 353 6.55 -11.50 1.08
CA VAL A 353 7.23 -11.94 -0.15
C VAL A 353 8.12 -13.12 0.22
N VAL A 354 8.03 -14.20 -0.55
CA VAL A 354 8.91 -15.36 -0.38
C VAL A 354 9.73 -15.55 -1.63
N ILE A 355 11.05 -15.50 -1.48
CA ILE A 355 12.01 -15.76 -2.54
C ILE A 355 12.50 -17.21 -2.37
N HIS A 356 12.20 -18.06 -3.33
CA HIS A 356 12.65 -19.44 -3.37
C HIS A 356 13.91 -19.55 -4.24
N PHE A 357 14.99 -20.01 -3.65
CA PHE A 357 16.23 -20.24 -4.40
C PHE A 357 16.21 -21.60 -5.07
N LYS A 358 16.85 -21.70 -6.23
CA LYS A 358 17.03 -22.97 -6.93
C LYS A 358 17.74 -23.98 -6.05
N ARG A 359 17.37 -25.24 -6.19
CA ARG A 359 18.08 -26.35 -5.55
C ARG A 359 19.51 -26.43 -6.04
N THR A 360 20.39 -27.04 -5.22
CA THR A 360 21.76 -27.32 -5.63
C THR A 360 21.78 -28.15 -6.90
N PRO A 361 22.64 -27.81 -7.89
CA PRO A 361 22.65 -28.52 -9.19
C PRO A 361 23.05 -29.99 -9.08
N HIS A 362 23.74 -30.38 -7.99
CA HIS A 362 24.06 -31.74 -7.67
C HIS A 362 23.64 -32.08 -6.22
N PRO A 363 22.62 -32.94 -6.03
CA PRO A 363 22.04 -33.21 -4.71
C PRO A 363 22.89 -34.18 -3.87
N VAL A 364 24.06 -33.71 -3.40
CA VAL A 364 25.00 -34.54 -2.58
C VAL A 364 24.35 -35.08 -1.30
N PHE A 365 23.37 -34.33 -0.76
CA PHE A 365 22.62 -34.72 0.45
C PHE A 365 21.24 -35.34 0.15
N GLY A 366 21.02 -35.78 -1.08
CA GLY A 366 19.79 -36.42 -1.54
C GLY A 366 18.74 -35.43 -2.06
N GLN A 367 17.68 -35.95 -2.68
CA GLN A 367 16.61 -35.14 -3.29
C GLN A 367 15.79 -34.32 -2.28
N ASN A 368 15.79 -34.73 -1.01
CA ASN A 368 15.02 -34.08 0.08
C ASN A 368 15.90 -33.12 0.90
N ALA A 369 17.00 -32.60 0.34
CA ALA A 369 17.77 -31.54 0.99
C ALA A 369 16.88 -30.30 1.20
N PRO A 370 16.99 -29.60 2.36
CA PRO A 370 16.21 -28.42 2.64
C PRO A 370 16.37 -27.34 1.56
N GLU A 371 15.27 -26.71 1.21
CA GLU A 371 15.25 -25.58 0.27
C GLU A 371 15.76 -24.31 0.97
N ASN A 372 16.45 -23.47 0.21
CA ASN A 372 16.82 -22.14 0.70
C ASN A 372 15.72 -21.17 0.32
N LYS A 373 15.21 -20.44 1.29
CA LYS A 373 14.20 -19.41 1.05
C LYS A 373 14.42 -18.19 1.93
N LEU A 374 14.04 -17.05 1.39
CA LEU A 374 14.02 -15.77 2.11
C LEU A 374 12.58 -15.29 2.19
N ILE A 375 12.10 -15.04 3.39
CA ILE A 375 10.75 -14.54 3.66
C ILE A 375 10.87 -13.10 4.16
N ILE A 376 10.23 -12.19 3.46
CA ILE A 376 10.18 -10.77 3.81
C ILE A 376 8.76 -10.48 4.26
N ARG A 377 8.58 -10.27 5.57
CA ARG A 377 7.28 -10.01 6.19
C ARG A 377 7.02 -8.51 6.21
N ILE A 378 5.94 -8.08 5.53
CA ILE A 378 5.55 -6.68 5.42
C ILE A 378 4.52 -6.31 6.50
N GLN A 379 3.67 -7.27 6.90
CA GLN A 379 2.73 -7.13 8.02
C GLN A 379 2.20 -8.50 8.45
N PRO A 380 1.71 -8.68 9.71
CA PRO A 380 1.62 -7.68 10.78
C PRO A 380 2.94 -7.47 11.51
N ASP A 381 3.80 -8.48 11.54
CA ASP A 381 5.08 -8.48 12.24
C ASP A 381 6.22 -8.33 11.22
N GLU A 382 6.66 -7.07 11.06
CA GLU A 382 7.65 -6.70 10.07
C GLU A 382 9.01 -7.36 10.37
N GLY A 383 9.61 -8.00 9.35
CA GLY A 383 10.88 -8.71 9.54
C GLY A 383 11.36 -9.50 8.34
N ILE A 384 12.50 -10.17 8.53
CA ILE A 384 13.12 -11.02 7.50
C ILE A 384 13.47 -12.37 8.14
N GLN A 385 13.12 -13.46 7.45
CA GLN A 385 13.47 -14.80 7.83
C GLN A 385 14.24 -15.47 6.68
N MET A 386 15.37 -16.06 6.98
CA MET A 386 16.16 -16.86 6.03
C MET A 386 16.18 -18.32 6.47
N SER A 387 15.70 -19.23 5.61
CA SER A 387 15.73 -20.69 5.85
C SER A 387 16.80 -21.37 5.01
N PHE A 388 17.54 -22.29 5.61
CA PHE A 388 18.62 -23.04 4.97
C PHE A 388 18.88 -24.36 5.68
N GLY A 389 19.69 -25.24 5.05
CA GLY A 389 20.03 -26.55 5.61
C GLY A 389 21.24 -26.51 6.52
N LEU A 390 21.12 -27.08 7.72
CA LEU A 390 22.25 -27.43 8.59
C LEU A 390 22.28 -28.90 8.88
N LYS A 391 23.47 -29.40 9.22
CA LYS A 391 23.66 -30.80 9.65
C LYS A 391 22.93 -31.06 10.97
N GLU A 392 22.11 -32.12 11.00
CA GLU A 392 21.50 -32.61 12.24
C GLU A 392 22.56 -33.19 13.18
N PRO A 393 22.66 -32.69 14.43
CA PRO A 393 23.62 -33.25 15.37
C PRO A 393 23.38 -34.76 15.62
N GLY A 394 24.46 -35.55 15.60
CA GLY A 394 24.38 -37.01 15.85
C GLY A 394 23.90 -37.88 14.69
N ALA A 395 23.30 -37.31 13.65
CA ALA A 395 22.64 -38.06 12.56
C ALA A 395 23.51 -38.24 11.29
N GLY A 396 24.81 -38.38 11.39
CA GLY A 396 25.71 -38.47 10.23
C GLY A 396 25.68 -37.15 9.43
N PHE A 397 25.53 -37.23 8.09
CA PHE A 397 25.41 -36.04 7.20
C PHE A 397 23.97 -35.71 6.82
N LYS A 398 23.00 -36.02 7.69
CA LYS A 398 21.60 -35.62 7.47
C LYS A 398 21.42 -34.12 7.62
N ALA A 399 20.85 -33.49 6.60
CA ALA A 399 20.51 -32.06 6.64
C ALA A 399 19.10 -31.83 7.22
N LYS A 400 18.94 -30.76 8.02
CA LYS A 400 17.67 -30.29 8.57
C LYS A 400 17.50 -28.82 8.26
N GLU A 401 16.28 -28.40 7.92
CA GLU A 401 15.94 -26.99 7.75
C GLU A 401 16.04 -26.25 9.10
N VAL A 402 16.69 -25.08 9.08
CA VAL A 402 16.76 -24.14 10.18
C VAL A 402 16.49 -22.75 9.65
N SER A 403 16.07 -21.82 10.54
CA SER A 403 15.77 -20.45 10.16
C SER A 403 16.50 -19.45 11.05
N MET A 404 16.99 -18.38 10.43
CA MET A 404 17.40 -17.15 11.12
C MET A 404 16.29 -16.12 10.94
N ASN A 405 15.83 -15.56 12.05
CA ASN A 405 14.75 -14.56 12.07
C ASN A 405 15.29 -13.23 12.57
N PHE A 406 14.90 -12.16 11.89
CA PHE A 406 15.04 -10.79 12.34
C PHE A 406 13.65 -10.14 12.36
N HIS A 407 13.31 -9.48 13.47
CA HIS A 407 12.09 -8.72 13.64
C HIS A 407 12.43 -7.27 13.94
N TYR A 408 11.74 -6.31 13.32
CA TYR A 408 11.96 -4.91 13.60
C TYR A 408 11.64 -4.52 15.04
N THR A 409 10.69 -5.23 15.67
CA THR A 409 10.36 -5.07 17.10
C THR A 409 11.53 -5.36 18.04
N SER A 410 12.58 -6.08 17.58
CA SER A 410 13.80 -6.30 18.35
C SER A 410 14.77 -5.11 18.39
N LEU A 411 14.52 -4.07 17.58
CA LEU A 411 15.24 -2.79 17.62
C LEU A 411 14.60 -1.85 18.66
N GLU A 412 14.75 -2.16 19.94
CA GLU A 412 14.03 -1.55 21.08
C GLU A 412 14.19 -0.02 21.21
N GLU A 413 15.16 0.61 20.58
CA GLU A 413 15.48 2.04 20.75
C GLU A 413 14.79 2.97 19.75
N THR A 414 14.13 2.46 18.71
CA THR A 414 13.60 3.29 17.62
C THR A 414 12.09 3.15 17.50
N LYS A 415 11.33 4.20 17.85
CA LYS A 415 9.89 4.27 17.56
C LYS A 415 9.73 4.28 16.02
N MET A 416 9.20 3.21 15.46
CA MET A 416 8.89 3.13 14.03
C MET A 416 7.75 4.09 13.70
N LEU A 417 7.89 4.84 12.61
CA LEU A 417 6.80 5.63 12.06
C LEU A 417 5.76 4.72 11.41
N THR A 418 4.50 5.02 11.62
CA THR A 418 3.44 4.40 10.84
C THR A 418 3.55 4.83 9.37
N ALA A 419 2.94 4.08 8.44
CA ALA A 419 2.97 4.42 7.02
C ALA A 419 2.45 5.84 6.72
N TYR A 420 1.42 6.31 7.43
CA TYR A 420 0.89 7.67 7.26
C TYR A 420 1.81 8.75 7.85
N GLU A 421 2.41 8.52 9.01
CA GLU A 421 3.42 9.42 9.57
C GLU A 421 4.59 9.59 8.61
N ARG A 422 5.09 8.48 8.06
CA ARG A 422 6.20 8.47 7.12
C ARG A 422 5.86 9.24 5.84
N LEU A 423 4.74 8.93 5.20
CA LEU A 423 4.34 9.57 3.95
C LEU A 423 4.04 11.07 4.13
N LEU A 424 3.42 11.48 5.22
CA LEU A 424 3.21 12.90 5.52
C LEU A 424 4.53 13.63 5.70
N LEU A 425 5.47 13.04 6.44
CA LEU A 425 6.80 13.62 6.66
C LEU A 425 7.59 13.72 5.35
N ASP A 426 7.57 12.68 4.52
CA ASP A 426 8.23 12.68 3.21
C ASP A 426 7.64 13.74 2.27
N ALA A 427 6.32 13.86 2.23
CA ALA A 427 5.67 14.90 1.44
C ALA A 427 6.02 16.31 1.92
N LEU A 428 6.09 16.54 3.25
CA LEU A 428 6.54 17.82 3.82
C LEU A 428 8.01 18.12 3.49
N ASN A 429 8.86 17.11 3.38
CA ASN A 429 10.27 17.26 2.98
C ASN A 429 10.48 17.29 1.46
N GLY A 430 9.46 17.03 0.64
CA GLY A 430 9.58 16.95 -0.81
C GLY A 430 10.19 15.65 -1.33
N ASP A 431 10.25 14.63 -0.49
CA ASP A 431 10.73 13.32 -0.89
C ASP A 431 9.58 12.48 -1.49
N ALA A 432 9.62 12.31 -2.81
CA ALA A 432 8.62 11.53 -3.54
C ALA A 432 9.00 10.05 -3.73
N THR A 433 10.03 9.55 -3.04
CA THR A 433 10.56 8.18 -3.21
C THR A 433 9.50 7.11 -3.00
N LEU A 434 8.61 7.29 -2.02
CA LEU A 434 7.60 6.33 -1.61
C LEU A 434 6.21 6.63 -2.20
N PHE A 435 6.15 7.49 -3.23
CA PHE A 435 4.89 7.83 -3.89
C PHE A 435 4.87 7.31 -5.33
N ALA A 436 3.71 6.78 -5.72
CA ALA A 436 3.54 6.24 -7.06
C ALA A 436 3.59 7.35 -8.12
N ARG A 437 4.43 7.15 -9.14
CA ARG A 437 4.52 8.07 -10.28
C ARG A 437 3.47 7.70 -11.33
N THR A 438 2.99 8.68 -12.09
CA THR A 438 1.96 8.51 -13.12
C THR A 438 2.23 7.35 -14.07
N ASP A 439 3.44 7.26 -14.61
CA ASP A 439 3.80 6.22 -15.58
C ASP A 439 3.78 4.80 -14.98
N ALA A 440 4.11 4.68 -13.69
CA ALA A 440 4.00 3.42 -12.93
C ALA A 440 2.53 3.03 -12.72
N VAL A 441 1.68 3.99 -12.35
CA VAL A 441 0.22 3.77 -12.20
C VAL A 441 -0.40 3.35 -13.53
N GLU A 442 -0.04 4.01 -14.64
CA GLU A 442 -0.51 3.65 -15.97
C GLU A 442 -0.05 2.23 -16.37
N ALA A 443 1.22 1.88 -16.12
CA ALA A 443 1.76 0.55 -16.39
C ALA A 443 1.01 -0.54 -15.62
N CYS A 444 0.70 -0.30 -14.34
CA CYS A 444 -0.11 -1.22 -13.53
C CYS A 444 -1.51 -1.41 -14.14
N TRP A 445 -2.20 -0.34 -14.50
CA TRP A 445 -3.53 -0.44 -15.13
C TRP A 445 -3.48 -1.13 -16.48
N LYS A 446 -2.47 -0.84 -17.31
CA LYS A 446 -2.29 -1.52 -18.61
C LYS A 446 -2.12 -3.02 -18.44
N PHE A 447 -1.38 -3.45 -17.42
CA PHE A 447 -1.19 -4.87 -17.12
C PHE A 447 -2.47 -5.53 -16.61
N VAL A 448 -3.25 -4.85 -15.77
CA VAL A 448 -4.44 -5.40 -15.12
C VAL A 448 -5.70 -5.33 -16.00
N GLN A 449 -5.76 -4.43 -16.98
CA GLN A 449 -6.94 -4.24 -17.83
C GLN A 449 -7.49 -5.56 -18.44
N PRO A 450 -6.66 -6.47 -19.00
CA PRO A 450 -7.14 -7.75 -19.50
C PRO A 450 -7.83 -8.62 -18.42
N ILE A 451 -7.40 -8.54 -17.16
CA ILE A 451 -8.05 -9.26 -16.05
C ILE A 451 -9.45 -8.69 -15.80
N LEU A 452 -9.59 -7.36 -15.83
CA LEU A 452 -10.88 -6.69 -15.63
C LEU A 452 -11.87 -7.01 -16.75
N ASP A 453 -11.38 -7.16 -17.97
CA ASP A 453 -12.21 -7.53 -19.13
C ASP A 453 -12.60 -9.01 -19.02
N PHE A 454 -11.68 -9.90 -18.66
CA PHE A 454 -11.89 -11.34 -18.53
C PHE A 454 -12.86 -11.73 -17.42
N LYS A 455 -12.94 -10.99 -16.32
CA LYS A 455 -13.85 -11.30 -15.19
C LYS A 455 -15.33 -11.27 -15.56
N GLN A 456 -15.68 -10.77 -16.74
CA GLN A 456 -17.04 -10.83 -17.28
C GLN A 456 -17.43 -12.25 -17.75
N ASP A 457 -16.45 -13.16 -17.98
CA ASP A 457 -16.71 -14.56 -18.30
C ASP A 457 -17.42 -15.26 -17.13
N PRO A 458 -18.59 -15.87 -17.32
CA PRO A 458 -19.32 -16.58 -16.28
C PRO A 458 -18.52 -17.69 -15.57
N GLN A 459 -17.57 -18.29 -16.22
CA GLN A 459 -16.75 -19.39 -15.70
C GLN A 459 -15.48 -18.93 -14.98
N SER A 460 -15.22 -17.61 -14.88
CA SER A 460 -13.98 -17.08 -14.32
C SER A 460 -13.95 -17.01 -12.79
N LEU A 461 -15.06 -17.24 -12.08
CA LEU A 461 -15.20 -17.01 -10.65
C LEU A 461 -15.45 -18.32 -9.87
N PHE A 462 -14.53 -18.68 -8.97
CA PHE A 462 -14.59 -19.86 -8.12
C PHE A 462 -15.05 -19.51 -6.70
N GLY A 463 -15.76 -20.44 -6.03
CA GLY A 463 -16.11 -20.30 -4.63
C GLY A 463 -15.00 -20.80 -3.71
N TYR A 464 -14.80 -20.16 -2.53
CA TYR A 464 -13.95 -20.69 -1.47
C TYR A 464 -14.59 -20.45 -0.09
N ALA A 465 -14.47 -21.41 0.81
CA ALA A 465 -15.00 -21.29 2.16
C ALA A 465 -14.21 -20.22 2.97
N CYS A 466 -14.93 -19.41 3.77
CA CYS A 466 -14.29 -18.50 4.72
C CYS A 466 -13.31 -19.26 5.62
N GLY A 467 -12.13 -18.67 5.89
CA GLY A 467 -11.08 -19.28 6.72
C GLY A 467 -10.18 -20.28 5.99
N THR A 468 -10.32 -20.43 4.67
CA THR A 468 -9.39 -21.20 3.82
C THR A 468 -8.45 -20.27 3.05
N TRP A 469 -7.39 -20.81 2.44
CA TRP A 469 -6.41 -20.04 1.68
C TRP A 469 -6.83 -19.68 0.26
N GLY A 470 -8.12 -19.70 -0.02
CA GLY A 470 -8.69 -19.37 -1.33
C GLY A 470 -9.26 -20.60 -2.05
N PRO A 471 -9.62 -20.45 -3.33
CA PRO A 471 -10.12 -21.56 -4.15
C PRO A 471 -9.06 -22.66 -4.34
N LYS A 472 -9.52 -23.90 -4.49
CA LYS A 472 -8.64 -25.04 -4.77
C LYS A 472 -7.84 -24.84 -6.08
N GLU A 473 -8.42 -24.17 -7.04
CA GLU A 473 -7.81 -23.84 -8.32
C GLU A 473 -6.53 -22.98 -8.15
N ALA A 474 -6.43 -22.23 -7.05
CA ALA A 474 -5.23 -21.48 -6.73
C ALA A 474 -4.08 -22.37 -6.25
N ASP A 475 -4.37 -23.50 -5.58
CA ASP A 475 -3.37 -24.50 -5.26
C ASP A 475 -2.95 -25.26 -6.52
N ASP A 476 -3.91 -25.63 -7.38
CA ASP A 476 -3.65 -26.28 -8.66
C ASP A 476 -2.75 -25.41 -9.56
N LEU A 477 -2.91 -24.07 -9.51
CA LEU A 477 -2.11 -23.13 -10.28
C LEU A 477 -0.60 -23.25 -10.03
N ILE A 478 -0.19 -23.36 -8.79
CA ILE A 478 1.24 -23.46 -8.43
C ILE A 478 1.75 -24.92 -8.49
N GLN A 479 0.89 -25.88 -8.19
CA GLN A 479 1.23 -27.31 -8.20
C GLN A 479 1.51 -27.85 -9.62
N ARG A 480 0.91 -27.26 -10.67
CA ARG A 480 1.23 -27.61 -12.08
C ARG A 480 2.70 -27.40 -12.43
N ASP A 481 3.40 -26.56 -11.67
CA ASP A 481 4.82 -26.28 -11.84
C ASP A 481 5.70 -27.05 -10.82
N ASP A 482 5.16 -28.09 -10.16
CA ASP A 482 5.81 -28.84 -9.07
C ASP A 482 6.26 -27.93 -7.90
N ARG A 483 5.52 -26.87 -7.62
CA ARG A 483 5.75 -25.90 -6.56
C ARG A 483 4.58 -25.84 -5.59
N ALA A 484 4.77 -25.21 -4.44
CA ALA A 484 3.72 -25.07 -3.43
C ALA A 484 3.70 -23.65 -2.83
N TRP A 485 2.51 -23.18 -2.48
CA TRP A 485 2.36 -21.98 -1.68
C TRP A 485 2.95 -22.16 -0.29
N ARG A 486 3.58 -21.12 0.22
CA ARG A 486 3.81 -21.02 1.66
C ARG A 486 2.49 -20.70 2.37
N PHE A 487 2.19 -21.44 3.42
CA PHE A 487 1.08 -21.17 4.32
C PHE A 487 1.62 -20.81 5.70
N PRO A 488 1.68 -19.51 6.07
CA PRO A 488 2.21 -19.08 7.36
C PRO A 488 1.37 -19.57 8.54
N CYS A 489 0.07 -19.83 8.29
CA CYS A 489 -0.85 -20.44 9.24
C CYS A 489 -1.41 -21.72 8.66
N LYS A 490 -1.49 -22.79 9.46
CA LYS A 490 -2.34 -23.93 9.15
C LYS A 490 -3.81 -23.51 9.30
N ASN A 491 -4.74 -24.28 8.72
CA ASN A 491 -6.16 -23.96 8.75
C ASN A 491 -6.64 -23.54 10.15
N LEU A 492 -7.47 -22.51 10.22
CA LEU A 492 -8.00 -21.93 11.44
C LEU A 492 -8.91 -22.89 12.25
N THR A 493 -9.19 -24.07 11.72
CA THR A 493 -9.94 -25.10 12.43
C THR A 493 -9.17 -25.68 13.62
N ASP A 494 -7.82 -25.59 13.64
CA ASP A 494 -7.07 -26.47 14.51
C ASP A 494 -6.18 -25.82 15.56
N THR A 495 -5.66 -24.60 15.43
CA THR A 495 -4.84 -23.97 16.48
C THR A 495 -4.59 -22.48 16.28
N ASP A 496 -4.21 -21.78 17.37
CA ASP A 496 -3.72 -20.40 17.38
C ASP A 496 -2.30 -20.25 16.77
N TYR A 497 -1.80 -21.26 16.08
CA TYR A 497 -0.43 -21.30 15.63
C TYR A 497 -0.29 -20.74 14.21
N CYS A 498 0.23 -19.51 14.12
CA CYS A 498 0.75 -18.93 12.90
C CYS A 498 2.26 -18.73 13.05
N GLU A 499 3.05 -19.19 12.07
CA GLU A 499 4.46 -18.82 11.93
C GLU A 499 4.55 -17.40 11.31
N LEU A 500 4.10 -16.41 12.09
CA LEU A 500 4.21 -15.01 11.69
C LEU A 500 5.42 -14.38 12.34
#